data_6e1e818cf30792068d413ae25815e11c
#
_entry.id   6e1e818cf30792068d413ae25815e11c
#
_cell.length_a   1.000
_cell.length_b   1.000
_cell.length_c   1.000
_cell.angle_alpha   90.00
_cell.angle_beta   90.00
_cell.angle_gamma   90.00
#
_symmetry.space_group_name_H-M   'P 1'
#
loop_
_entity.id
_entity.type
_entity.pdbx_description
1 polymer ?
#
loop_
_entity_poly.entity_id
_entity_poly.type
_entity_poly.pdbx_seq_one_letter_code
_entity_poly.pdbx_strand_id
1 'polypeptide(L)'
;MRISIITAVYNGESEIVRTLDSVAAQDHQDLEHIVIDGGSGDATVALVHQHGLRVSKCISERDRGVYDAFNKGLRIATGDAIAFLNAGDTYVNGSVVSRMAGVLTSADVDATFADALIVDRHNRQRVVRRYSSRRFTPARMRFGLMPAHPSLFMRRQLCERVGEYETNFKIAGDYEWCLRAFVRLSARYRYLREPVVRMPSGGLSNRGWRSKLVITHEMRRACKMNDIPTNYLLLSLRFAVKAFEFR
;
A
#
# COMPACT_ATOMS: atom_id res chain seq x y z
N MET A 1 11.85 14.66 9.43
CA MET A 1 10.85 13.59 9.63
C MET A 1 11.38 12.33 8.98
N ARG A 2 11.63 11.31 9.76
CA ARG A 2 12.09 10.00 9.26
C ARG A 2 10.92 9.23 8.67
N ILE A 3 11.13 8.65 7.48
CA ILE A 3 10.10 7.83 6.80
C ILE A 3 10.57 6.38 6.74
N SER A 4 9.78 5.45 7.28
CA SER A 4 9.99 4.01 7.08
C SER A 4 9.17 3.53 5.90
N ILE A 5 9.84 2.94 4.90
CA ILE A 5 9.19 2.27 3.77
C ILE A 5 9.31 0.77 4.00
N ILE A 6 8.17 0.08 4.05
CA ILE A 6 8.10 -1.36 4.26
C ILE A 6 7.80 -2.02 2.91
N THR A 7 8.69 -2.90 2.46
CA THR A 7 8.53 -3.71 1.26
C THR A 7 8.32 -5.17 1.64
N ALA A 8 7.15 -5.72 1.33
CA ALA A 8 6.90 -7.15 1.43
C ALA A 8 7.21 -7.83 0.09
N VAL A 9 7.88 -8.98 0.16
CA VAL A 9 8.25 -9.78 -1.03
C VAL A 9 8.19 -11.27 -0.72
N TYR A 10 7.78 -12.06 -1.71
CA TYR A 10 7.87 -13.52 -1.71
C TYR A 10 8.03 -14.01 -3.15
N ASN A 11 9.14 -14.73 -3.43
CA ASN A 11 9.53 -15.19 -4.76
C ASN A 11 9.42 -14.05 -5.81
N GLY A 12 10.11 -12.94 -5.53
CA GLY A 12 10.00 -11.69 -6.26
C GLY A 12 11.28 -11.32 -7.04
N GLU A 13 12.16 -12.26 -7.41
CA GLU A 13 13.43 -11.99 -8.08
C GLU A 13 13.28 -11.13 -9.34
N SER A 14 12.20 -11.32 -10.11
CA SER A 14 11.93 -10.54 -11.32
C SER A 14 11.49 -9.10 -11.07
N GLU A 15 11.11 -8.74 -9.85
CA GLU A 15 10.43 -7.48 -9.53
C GLU A 15 11.15 -6.64 -8.46
N ILE A 16 11.86 -7.29 -7.53
CA ILE A 16 12.38 -6.63 -6.32
C ILE A 16 13.38 -5.52 -6.63
N VAL A 17 14.30 -5.72 -7.58
CA VAL A 17 15.34 -4.75 -7.91
C VAL A 17 14.75 -3.40 -8.30
N ARG A 18 13.68 -3.38 -9.10
CA ARG A 18 13.00 -2.13 -9.50
C ARG A 18 12.45 -1.34 -8.32
N THR A 19 11.89 -2.06 -7.33
CA THR A 19 11.39 -1.42 -6.12
C THR A 19 12.53 -0.84 -5.30
N LEU A 20 13.62 -1.61 -5.13
CA LEU A 20 14.83 -1.14 -4.42
C LEU A 20 15.41 0.10 -5.07
N ASP A 21 15.58 0.10 -6.40
CA ASP A 21 16.10 1.24 -7.16
C ASP A 21 15.19 2.47 -7.02
N SER A 22 13.87 2.29 -7.06
CA SER A 22 12.93 3.39 -6.94
C SER A 22 12.93 4.04 -5.56
N VAL A 23 13.21 3.26 -4.50
CA VAL A 23 13.39 3.78 -3.13
C VAL A 23 14.77 4.40 -2.98
N ALA A 24 15.81 3.80 -3.55
CA ALA A 24 17.16 4.35 -3.52
C ALA A 24 17.26 5.72 -4.22
N ALA A 25 16.48 5.92 -5.29
CA ALA A 25 16.44 7.16 -6.05
C ALA A 25 15.67 8.31 -5.37
N GLN A 26 15.08 8.11 -4.17
CA GLN A 26 14.36 9.17 -3.48
C GLN A 26 15.33 10.22 -2.89
N ASP A 27 14.97 11.49 -3.07
CA ASP A 27 15.74 12.65 -2.58
C ASP A 27 15.63 12.87 -1.07
N HIS A 28 14.68 12.21 -0.42
CA HIS A 28 14.48 12.29 1.02
C HIS A 28 15.64 11.63 1.79
N GLN A 29 16.37 12.41 2.60
CA GLN A 29 17.60 11.93 3.25
C GLN A 29 17.31 10.96 4.40
N ASP A 30 16.36 11.28 5.26
CA ASP A 30 16.03 10.51 6.48
C ASP A 30 15.00 9.41 6.18
N LEU A 31 15.45 8.40 5.44
CA LEU A 31 14.65 7.28 4.96
C LEU A 31 15.17 5.96 5.52
N GLU A 32 14.28 5.15 6.07
CA GLU A 32 14.51 3.78 6.51
C GLU A 32 13.78 2.83 5.54
N HIS A 33 14.52 2.02 4.79
CA HIS A 33 13.91 1.00 3.93
C HIS A 33 14.01 -0.37 4.60
N ILE A 34 12.87 -1.00 4.86
CA ILE A 34 12.73 -2.29 5.52
C ILE A 34 12.17 -3.27 4.51
N VAL A 35 12.91 -4.36 4.24
CA VAL A 35 12.45 -5.46 3.37
C VAL A 35 12.09 -6.66 4.22
N ILE A 36 10.86 -7.15 4.05
CA ILE A 36 10.37 -8.38 4.69
C ILE A 36 10.12 -9.40 3.59
N ASP A 37 10.97 -10.41 3.57
CA ASP A 37 10.88 -11.55 2.67
C ASP A 37 10.17 -12.72 3.35
N GLY A 38 9.16 -13.27 2.71
CA GLY A 38 8.32 -14.37 3.22
C GLY A 38 8.98 -15.74 3.17
N GLY A 39 10.31 -15.83 3.12
CA GLY A 39 11.08 -17.07 2.98
C GLY A 39 11.15 -17.52 1.53
N SER A 40 11.57 -16.62 0.62
CA SER A 40 11.74 -16.92 -0.81
C SER A 40 12.72 -18.04 -1.08
N GLY A 41 12.41 -18.86 -2.07
CA GLY A 41 13.28 -19.94 -2.55
C GLY A 41 14.05 -19.60 -3.84
N ASP A 42 13.83 -18.40 -4.40
CA ASP A 42 14.47 -17.87 -5.59
C ASP A 42 15.63 -16.89 -5.22
N ALA A 43 16.14 -16.13 -6.19
CA ALA A 43 17.23 -15.19 -5.96
C ALA A 43 16.83 -13.90 -5.22
N THR A 44 15.59 -13.77 -4.74
CA THR A 44 15.07 -12.54 -4.12
C THR A 44 16.00 -11.96 -3.05
N VAL A 45 16.36 -12.76 -2.05
CA VAL A 45 17.19 -12.29 -0.92
C VAL A 45 18.59 -11.89 -1.38
N ALA A 46 19.20 -12.66 -2.28
CA ALA A 46 20.51 -12.32 -2.85
C ALA A 46 20.47 -10.96 -3.59
N LEU A 47 19.40 -10.71 -4.37
CA LEU A 47 19.18 -9.44 -5.06
C LEU A 47 18.95 -8.28 -4.10
N VAL A 48 18.25 -8.49 -2.98
CA VAL A 48 18.11 -7.45 -1.95
C VAL A 48 19.47 -7.07 -1.36
N HIS A 49 20.35 -8.04 -1.07
CA HIS A 49 21.70 -7.74 -0.57
C HIS A 49 22.57 -7.05 -1.62
N GLN A 50 22.43 -7.41 -2.88
CA GLN A 50 23.24 -6.84 -3.97
C GLN A 50 22.80 -5.42 -4.38
N HIS A 51 21.49 -5.15 -4.42
CA HIS A 51 20.91 -3.91 -4.96
C HIS A 51 20.29 -2.98 -3.90
N GLY A 52 20.15 -3.44 -2.68
CA GLY A 52 19.46 -2.72 -1.61
C GLY A 52 20.27 -1.58 -0.99
N LEU A 53 20.78 -0.62 -1.79
CA LEU A 53 21.66 0.47 -1.36
C LEU A 53 21.12 1.29 -0.16
N ARG A 54 19.81 1.40 0.01
CA ARG A 54 19.15 2.09 1.13
C ARG A 54 18.37 1.15 2.05
N VAL A 55 18.50 -0.17 1.86
CA VAL A 55 17.89 -1.15 2.75
C VAL A 55 18.61 -1.14 4.09
N SER A 56 17.91 -0.70 5.12
CA SER A 56 18.44 -0.64 6.49
C SER A 56 18.22 -1.95 7.25
N LYS A 57 17.18 -2.71 6.89
CA LYS A 57 16.85 -4.01 7.49
C LYS A 57 16.25 -4.93 6.43
N CYS A 58 16.75 -6.18 6.37
CA CYS A 58 16.16 -7.26 5.59
C CYS A 58 15.92 -8.45 6.51
N ILE A 59 14.66 -8.88 6.62
CA ILE A 59 14.27 -10.07 7.37
C ILE A 59 13.70 -11.07 6.38
N SER A 60 14.31 -12.25 6.31
CA SER A 60 13.86 -13.36 5.47
C SER A 60 13.47 -14.54 6.36
N GLU A 61 12.18 -14.78 6.47
CA GLU A 61 11.61 -15.90 7.20
C GLU A 61 10.19 -16.18 6.70
N ARG A 62 9.69 -17.39 6.87
CA ARG A 62 8.33 -17.75 6.45
C ARG A 62 7.30 -16.85 7.10
N ASP A 63 6.31 -16.44 6.30
CA ASP A 63 5.16 -15.67 6.74
C ASP A 63 3.83 -16.36 6.36
N ARG A 64 2.74 -15.82 6.89
CA ARG A 64 1.37 -16.25 6.59
C ARG A 64 0.71 -15.41 5.51
N GLY A 65 1.50 -14.72 4.69
CA GLY A 65 1.07 -13.84 3.62
C GLY A 65 1.44 -12.37 3.86
N VAL A 66 1.12 -11.52 2.89
CA VAL A 66 1.55 -10.11 2.81
C VAL A 66 1.24 -9.30 4.08
N TYR A 67 0.13 -9.56 4.76
CA TYR A 67 -0.26 -8.82 5.96
C TYR A 67 0.58 -9.21 7.18
N ASP A 68 1.05 -10.46 7.26
CA ASP A 68 2.00 -10.89 8.28
C ASP A 68 3.37 -10.24 8.03
N ALA A 69 3.80 -10.15 6.77
CA ALA A 69 5.01 -9.41 6.40
C ALA A 69 4.89 -7.91 6.76
N PHE A 70 3.75 -7.27 6.50
CA PHE A 70 3.52 -5.88 6.91
C PHE A 70 3.60 -5.72 8.43
N ASN A 71 3.03 -6.63 9.21
CA ASN A 71 3.09 -6.60 10.68
C ASN A 71 4.52 -6.73 11.18
N LYS A 72 5.33 -7.63 10.61
CA LYS A 72 6.76 -7.73 10.94
C LYS A 72 7.48 -6.42 10.66
N GLY A 73 7.22 -5.79 9.51
CA GLY A 73 7.76 -4.49 9.17
C GLY A 73 7.33 -3.38 10.13
N LEU A 74 6.05 -3.32 10.49
CA LEU A 74 5.49 -2.34 11.44
C LEU A 74 6.19 -2.42 12.81
N ARG A 75 6.43 -3.63 13.33
CA ARG A 75 7.07 -3.81 14.65
C ARG A 75 8.49 -3.28 14.72
N ILE A 76 9.21 -3.22 13.61
CA ILE A 76 10.62 -2.82 13.56
C ILE A 76 10.85 -1.46 12.92
N ALA A 77 9.82 -0.84 12.36
CA ALA A 77 9.88 0.49 11.77
C ALA A 77 10.11 1.55 12.86
N THR A 78 11.06 2.44 12.62
CA THR A 78 11.46 3.48 13.58
C THR A 78 11.15 4.90 13.11
N GLY A 79 10.68 5.06 11.86
CA GLY A 79 10.35 6.36 11.28
C GLY A 79 9.17 7.04 11.96
N ASP A 80 9.08 8.34 11.83
CA ASP A 80 7.95 9.16 12.30
C ASP A 80 6.68 8.90 11.48
N ALA A 81 6.86 8.44 10.24
CA ALA A 81 5.77 7.99 9.38
C ALA A 81 6.15 6.72 8.62
N ILE A 82 5.14 5.96 8.23
CA ILE A 82 5.26 4.64 7.61
C ILE A 82 4.52 4.65 6.27
N ALA A 83 5.14 4.03 5.27
CA ALA A 83 4.58 3.76 3.96
C ALA A 83 4.85 2.30 3.56
N PHE A 84 3.99 1.76 2.68
CA PHE A 84 4.13 0.40 2.16
C PHE A 84 4.33 0.45 0.64
N LEU A 85 5.35 -0.25 0.15
CA LEU A 85 5.65 -0.35 -1.27
C LEU A 85 6.03 -1.80 -1.58
N ASN A 86 5.09 -2.60 -2.10
CA ASN A 86 5.33 -4.01 -2.37
C ASN A 86 6.35 -4.22 -3.50
N ALA A 87 6.99 -5.39 -3.53
CA ALA A 87 7.83 -5.78 -4.65
C ALA A 87 7.07 -5.69 -5.98
N GLY A 88 7.65 -5.00 -6.95
CA GLY A 88 7.06 -4.66 -8.24
C GLY A 88 6.45 -3.26 -8.32
N ASP A 89 6.02 -2.67 -7.21
CA ASP A 89 5.59 -1.28 -7.15
C ASP A 89 6.81 -0.35 -7.14
N THR A 90 6.67 0.83 -7.75
CA THR A 90 7.75 1.83 -7.82
C THR A 90 7.18 3.23 -7.63
N TYR A 91 7.93 4.13 -7.01
CA TYR A 91 7.61 5.55 -7.03
C TYR A 91 7.75 6.13 -8.45
N VAL A 92 6.93 7.11 -8.79
CA VAL A 92 6.91 7.69 -10.15
C VAL A 92 8.14 8.52 -10.46
N ASN A 93 8.78 9.12 -9.44
CA ASN A 93 10.02 9.91 -9.53
C ASN A 93 10.72 10.00 -8.18
N GLY A 94 11.89 10.65 -8.15
CA GLY A 94 12.75 10.73 -6.96
C GLY A 94 12.28 11.68 -5.86
N SER A 95 11.23 12.48 -6.05
CA SER A 95 10.76 13.46 -5.06
C SER A 95 9.45 13.06 -4.36
N VAL A 96 8.97 11.82 -4.55
CA VAL A 96 7.71 11.39 -3.95
C VAL A 96 7.77 11.42 -2.44
N VAL A 97 8.81 10.81 -1.85
CA VAL A 97 8.90 10.69 -0.38
C VAL A 97 9.03 12.05 0.28
N SER A 98 9.85 12.95 -0.26
CA SER A 98 10.02 14.31 0.28
C SER A 98 8.71 15.11 0.24
N ARG A 99 7.94 15.01 -0.86
CA ARG A 99 6.64 15.68 -0.99
C ARG A 99 5.61 15.14 0.00
N MET A 100 5.52 13.81 0.12
CA MET A 100 4.59 13.17 1.06
C MET A 100 4.96 13.50 2.52
N ALA A 101 6.25 13.48 2.85
CA ALA A 101 6.75 13.90 4.15
C ALA A 101 6.45 15.38 4.44
N GLY A 102 6.60 16.26 3.45
CA GLY A 102 6.27 17.69 3.57
C GLY A 102 4.81 17.93 3.94
N VAL A 103 3.88 17.16 3.37
CA VAL A 103 2.45 17.22 3.75
C VAL A 103 2.24 16.74 5.19
N LEU A 104 2.90 15.67 5.59
CA LEU A 104 2.78 15.13 6.96
C LEU A 104 3.42 16.00 8.03
N THR A 105 4.30 16.95 7.67
CA THR A 105 4.85 17.91 8.66
C THR A 105 3.79 18.91 9.13
N SER A 106 2.69 19.08 8.42
CA SER A 106 1.55 19.85 8.89
C SER A 106 0.98 19.24 10.17
N ALA A 107 0.79 20.06 11.20
CA ALA A 107 0.34 19.62 12.53
C ALA A 107 -1.03 18.93 12.51
N ASP A 108 -1.87 19.25 11.52
CA ASP A 108 -3.26 18.80 11.43
C ASP A 108 -3.48 17.55 10.56
N VAL A 109 -2.40 16.86 10.13
CA VAL A 109 -2.48 15.71 9.22
C VAL A 109 -1.90 14.46 9.88
N ASP A 110 -2.69 13.40 9.98
CA ASP A 110 -2.30 12.09 10.49
C ASP A 110 -1.87 11.14 9.36
N ALA A 111 -2.42 11.36 8.16
CA ALA A 111 -2.13 10.58 6.97
C ALA A 111 -2.14 11.45 5.70
N THR A 112 -1.39 11.04 4.70
CA THR A 112 -1.48 11.58 3.33
C THR A 112 -1.48 10.45 2.33
N PHE A 113 -2.17 10.64 1.23
CA PHE A 113 -2.22 9.68 0.12
C PHE A 113 -2.43 10.41 -1.21
N ALA A 114 -2.21 9.69 -2.28
CA ALA A 114 -2.29 10.21 -3.64
C ALA A 114 -2.91 9.16 -4.58
N ASP A 115 -2.78 9.36 -5.88
CA ASP A 115 -3.20 8.38 -6.89
C ASP A 115 -2.09 7.37 -7.17
N ALA A 116 -2.45 6.25 -7.80
CA ALA A 116 -1.51 5.29 -8.35
C ALA A 116 -1.79 5.07 -9.85
N LEU A 117 -0.73 4.75 -10.60
CA LEU A 117 -0.81 4.34 -11.99
C LEU A 117 -0.73 2.81 -12.07
N ILE A 118 -1.72 2.19 -12.67
CA ILE A 118 -1.62 0.79 -13.06
C ILE A 118 -0.93 0.76 -14.42
N VAL A 119 0.23 0.12 -14.48
CA VAL A 119 1.04 0.03 -15.69
C VAL A 119 1.04 -1.39 -16.26
N ASP A 120 1.28 -1.49 -17.55
CA ASP A 120 1.44 -2.80 -18.21
C ASP A 120 2.62 -3.57 -17.60
N ARG A 121 2.44 -4.86 -17.33
CA ARG A 121 3.47 -5.68 -16.69
C ARG A 121 4.74 -5.81 -17.54
N HIS A 122 4.59 -5.88 -18.85
CA HIS A 122 5.69 -6.07 -19.80
C HIS A 122 6.26 -4.73 -20.30
N ASN A 123 5.42 -3.69 -20.38
CA ASN A 123 5.84 -2.33 -20.73
C ASN A 123 5.44 -1.34 -19.63
N ARG A 124 6.32 -1.14 -18.65
CA ARG A 124 6.10 -0.28 -17.48
C ARG A 124 5.91 1.21 -17.79
N GLN A 125 6.21 1.64 -19.02
CA GLN A 125 5.92 3.01 -19.48
C GLN A 125 4.45 3.18 -19.89
N ARG A 126 3.79 2.07 -20.29
CA ARG A 126 2.40 2.09 -20.72
C ARG A 126 1.47 2.11 -19.50
N VAL A 127 0.79 3.24 -19.29
CA VAL A 127 -0.26 3.35 -18.28
C VAL A 127 -1.54 2.69 -18.81
N VAL A 128 -2.04 1.71 -18.09
CA VAL A 128 -3.30 1.00 -18.41
C VAL A 128 -4.49 1.71 -17.75
N ARG A 129 -4.30 2.21 -16.52
CA ARG A 129 -5.36 2.85 -15.75
C ARG A 129 -4.77 3.74 -14.65
N ARG A 130 -5.43 4.84 -14.33
CA ARG A 130 -5.16 5.64 -13.14
C ARG A 130 -6.11 5.22 -12.02
N TYR A 131 -5.59 4.76 -10.90
CA TYR A 131 -6.35 4.59 -9.67
C TYR A 131 -6.42 5.93 -8.96
N SER A 132 -7.59 6.58 -9.00
CA SER A 132 -7.77 7.89 -8.39
C SER A 132 -8.38 7.78 -7.00
N SER A 133 -7.68 8.34 -6.01
CA SER A 133 -8.15 8.48 -4.64
C SER A 133 -9.03 9.73 -4.42
N ARG A 134 -9.28 10.54 -5.46
CA ARG A 134 -10.02 11.81 -5.39
C ARG A 134 -11.42 11.69 -4.76
N ARG A 135 -12.08 10.57 -5.00
CA ARG A 135 -13.45 10.34 -4.51
C ARG A 135 -13.48 9.71 -3.11
N PHE A 136 -12.32 9.50 -2.49
CA PHE A 136 -12.27 8.93 -1.17
C PHE A 136 -12.87 9.89 -0.13
N THR A 137 -13.72 9.32 0.70
CA THR A 137 -14.11 9.85 2.01
C THR A 137 -14.33 8.65 2.94
N PRO A 138 -14.17 8.79 4.27
CA PRO A 138 -14.44 7.70 5.20
C PRO A 138 -15.84 7.08 5.01
N ALA A 139 -16.87 7.89 4.82
CA ALA A 139 -18.24 7.43 4.59
C ALA A 139 -18.40 6.60 3.29
N ARG A 140 -17.55 6.82 2.29
CA ARG A 140 -17.57 6.08 1.02
C ARG A 140 -16.87 4.72 1.09
N MET A 141 -16.19 4.42 2.16
CA MET A 141 -15.61 3.08 2.35
C MET A 141 -16.70 2.00 2.38
N ARG A 142 -17.91 2.30 2.88
CA ARG A 142 -19.07 1.40 2.78
C ARG A 142 -19.40 0.92 1.35
N PHE A 143 -18.91 1.63 0.34
CA PHE A 143 -19.04 1.29 -1.08
C PHE A 143 -17.78 0.63 -1.66
N GLY A 144 -16.82 0.23 -0.81
CA GLY A 144 -15.55 -0.37 -1.22
C GLY A 144 -14.55 0.60 -1.86
N LEU A 145 -14.68 1.90 -1.59
CA LEU A 145 -13.73 2.92 -2.03
C LEU A 145 -12.72 3.19 -0.91
N MET A 146 -11.43 3.11 -1.24
CA MET A 146 -10.32 3.37 -0.31
C MET A 146 -9.21 4.14 -1.04
N PRO A 147 -8.26 4.77 -0.33
CA PRO A 147 -7.06 5.31 -0.95
C PRO A 147 -6.25 4.20 -1.63
N ALA A 148 -5.43 4.56 -2.62
CA ALA A 148 -4.45 3.62 -3.17
C ALA A 148 -3.42 3.28 -2.08
N HIS A 149 -3.48 2.08 -1.53
CA HIS A 149 -2.67 1.68 -0.37
C HIS A 149 -1.16 1.95 -0.55
N PRO A 150 -0.51 1.66 -1.70
CA PRO A 150 0.92 1.96 -1.86
C PRO A 150 1.25 3.46 -1.92
N SER A 151 0.24 4.33 -2.05
CA SER A 151 0.42 5.79 -1.99
C SER A 151 0.17 6.37 -0.60
N LEU A 152 -0.18 5.53 0.38
CA LEU A 152 -0.56 5.96 1.72
C LEU A 152 0.69 6.09 2.61
N PHE A 153 0.88 7.27 3.17
CA PHE A 153 1.86 7.57 4.20
C PHE A 153 1.11 7.96 5.47
N MET A 154 1.41 7.31 6.59
CA MET A 154 0.73 7.53 7.86
C MET A 154 1.73 7.80 8.98
N ARG A 155 1.42 8.73 9.87
CA ARG A 155 2.19 8.92 11.08
C ARG A 155 2.28 7.62 11.87
N ARG A 156 3.46 7.30 12.40
CA ARG A 156 3.67 6.08 13.21
C ARG A 156 2.70 5.99 14.38
N GLN A 157 2.43 7.10 15.06
CA GLN A 157 1.44 7.17 16.16
C GLN A 157 0.03 6.75 15.71
N LEU A 158 -0.38 7.07 14.47
CA LEU A 158 -1.65 6.58 13.95
C LEU A 158 -1.57 5.08 13.67
N CYS A 159 -0.49 4.57 13.07
CA CYS A 159 -0.30 3.14 12.83
C CYS A 159 -0.34 2.34 14.14
N GLU A 160 0.30 2.82 15.20
CA GLU A 160 0.28 2.21 16.54
C GLU A 160 -1.15 2.14 17.12
N ARG A 161 -1.94 3.19 16.95
CA ARG A 161 -3.35 3.22 17.38
C ARG A 161 -4.26 2.32 16.55
N VAL A 162 -4.01 2.23 15.24
CA VAL A 162 -4.72 1.31 14.34
C VAL A 162 -4.37 -0.14 14.69
N GLY A 163 -3.12 -0.41 15.07
CA GLY A 163 -2.61 -1.73 15.36
C GLY A 163 -2.26 -2.54 14.11
N GLU A 164 -2.04 -3.81 14.29
CA GLU A 164 -1.59 -4.72 13.24
C GLU A 164 -2.68 -5.01 12.20
N TYR A 165 -2.24 -5.41 10.99
CA TYR A 165 -3.13 -5.96 9.98
C TYR A 165 -3.69 -7.32 10.42
N GLU A 166 -4.95 -7.55 10.11
CA GLU A 166 -5.59 -8.85 10.28
C GLU A 166 -5.07 -9.86 9.26
N THR A 167 -4.31 -10.86 9.72
CA THR A 167 -3.61 -11.83 8.84
C THR A 167 -4.54 -12.89 8.24
N ASN A 168 -5.79 -12.95 8.66
CA ASN A 168 -6.80 -13.89 8.13
C ASN A 168 -7.54 -13.35 6.89
N PHE A 169 -7.16 -12.17 6.37
CA PHE A 169 -7.55 -11.67 5.06
C PHE A 169 -6.55 -12.12 3.99
N LYS A 170 -7.05 -12.50 2.82
CA LYS A 170 -6.21 -12.87 1.67
C LYS A 170 -5.82 -11.68 0.80
N ILE A 171 -6.75 -10.72 0.60
CA ILE A 171 -6.58 -9.62 -0.36
C ILE A 171 -7.02 -8.27 0.22
N ALA A 172 -8.05 -8.21 1.07
CA ALA A 172 -8.66 -6.94 1.52
C ALA A 172 -8.30 -6.55 2.97
N GLY A 173 -7.16 -7.02 3.49
CA GLY A 173 -6.69 -6.62 4.82
C GLY A 173 -6.23 -5.15 4.87
N ASP A 174 -5.74 -4.60 3.75
CA ASP A 174 -5.45 -3.18 3.59
C ASP A 174 -6.72 -2.32 3.70
N TYR A 175 -7.82 -2.78 3.11
CA TYR A 175 -9.12 -2.13 3.25
C TYR A 175 -9.62 -2.18 4.70
N GLU A 176 -9.49 -3.30 5.39
CA GLU A 176 -9.87 -3.45 6.80
C GLU A 176 -9.05 -2.50 7.68
N TRP A 177 -7.73 -2.45 7.47
CA TRP A 177 -6.82 -1.57 8.20
C TRP A 177 -7.15 -0.08 7.98
N CYS A 178 -7.47 0.31 6.73
CA CYS A 178 -7.95 1.65 6.40
C CYS A 178 -9.31 1.98 7.06
N LEU A 179 -10.22 1.00 7.21
CA LEU A 179 -11.48 1.23 7.95
C LEU A 179 -11.20 1.61 9.39
N ARG A 180 -10.30 0.90 10.07
CA ARG A 180 -9.91 1.27 11.45
C ARG A 180 -9.31 2.67 11.49
N ALA A 181 -8.39 3.00 10.58
CA ALA A 181 -7.74 4.30 10.55
C ALA A 181 -8.72 5.45 10.28
N PHE A 182 -9.48 5.37 9.19
CA PHE A 182 -10.23 6.52 8.69
C PHE A 182 -11.67 6.59 9.19
N VAL A 183 -12.29 5.46 9.54
CA VAL A 183 -13.67 5.44 10.03
C VAL A 183 -13.69 5.38 11.55
N ARG A 184 -12.99 4.42 12.18
CA ARG A 184 -13.05 4.27 13.64
C ARG A 184 -12.22 5.33 14.38
N LEU A 185 -11.02 5.61 13.92
CA LEU A 185 -10.12 6.58 14.55
C LEU A 185 -10.27 8.00 13.98
N SER A 186 -11.07 8.17 12.93
CA SER A 186 -11.34 9.47 12.28
C SER A 186 -10.04 10.22 11.92
N ALA A 187 -9.05 9.48 11.40
CA ALA A 187 -7.76 10.04 11.05
C ALA A 187 -7.90 11.23 10.08
N ARG A 188 -7.24 12.33 10.41
CA ARG A 188 -7.18 13.51 9.55
C ARG A 188 -6.24 13.23 8.40
N TYR A 189 -6.65 13.56 7.19
CA TYR A 189 -5.87 13.23 6.00
C TYR A 189 -5.80 14.37 5.00
N ARG A 190 -4.76 14.30 4.15
CA ARG A 190 -4.61 15.15 2.97
C ARG A 190 -4.46 14.29 1.74
N TYR A 191 -5.23 14.59 0.71
CA TYR A 191 -5.10 13.98 -0.61
C TYR A 191 -4.28 14.87 -1.53
N LEU A 192 -3.22 14.29 -2.14
CA LEU A 192 -2.46 14.93 -3.23
C LEU A 192 -3.03 14.48 -4.57
N ARG A 193 -3.43 15.43 -5.40
CA ARG A 193 -4.09 15.18 -6.69
C ARG A 193 -3.09 14.82 -7.80
N GLU A 194 -2.22 13.89 -7.53
CA GLU A 194 -1.20 13.42 -8.48
C GLU A 194 -0.90 11.93 -8.28
N PRO A 195 -0.41 11.22 -9.31
CA PRO A 195 0.08 9.88 -9.13
C PRO A 195 1.47 9.90 -8.47
N VAL A 196 1.68 9.01 -7.50
CA VAL A 196 2.97 8.87 -6.80
C VAL A 196 3.56 7.47 -6.92
N VAL A 197 2.75 6.47 -7.28
CA VAL A 197 3.19 5.07 -7.41
C VAL A 197 2.78 4.50 -8.77
N ARG A 198 3.64 3.65 -9.34
CA ARG A 198 3.36 2.77 -10.48
C ARG A 198 3.22 1.34 -9.97
N MET A 199 2.10 0.71 -10.26
CA MET A 199 1.77 -0.66 -9.89
C MET A 199 1.65 -1.53 -11.15
N PRO A 200 2.32 -2.68 -11.25
CA PRO A 200 2.13 -3.57 -12.38
C PRO A 200 0.72 -4.16 -12.42
N SER A 201 0.18 -4.29 -13.63
CA SER A 201 -1.06 -5.03 -13.85
C SER A 201 -0.88 -6.51 -13.52
N GLY A 202 -1.96 -7.20 -13.10
CA GLY A 202 -1.95 -8.64 -12.81
C GLY A 202 -1.57 -9.03 -11.38
N GLY A 203 -1.50 -8.10 -10.43
CA GLY A 203 -1.37 -8.39 -9.00
C GLY A 203 -2.55 -9.19 -8.43
N LEU A 204 -2.43 -9.66 -7.19
CA LEU A 204 -3.40 -10.55 -6.51
C LEU A 204 -4.86 -10.04 -6.59
N SER A 205 -5.06 -8.73 -6.48
CA SER A 205 -6.39 -8.11 -6.56
C SER A 205 -7.01 -8.09 -7.98
N ASN A 206 -6.22 -8.38 -9.03
CA ASN A 206 -6.63 -8.28 -10.42
C ASN A 206 -6.62 -9.62 -11.18
N ARG A 207 -6.48 -10.77 -10.49
CA ARG A 207 -6.42 -12.12 -11.10
C ARG A 207 -7.77 -12.69 -11.51
N GLY A 208 -8.66 -11.86 -12.11
CA GLY A 208 -9.92 -12.34 -12.69
C GLY A 208 -11.14 -12.24 -11.77
N TRP A 209 -12.26 -12.91 -12.15
CA TRP A 209 -13.54 -12.79 -11.48
C TRP A 209 -13.57 -13.41 -10.07
N ARG A 210 -12.81 -14.50 -9.85
CA ARG A 210 -12.70 -15.16 -8.53
C ARG A 210 -12.08 -14.20 -7.48
N SER A 211 -11.02 -13.47 -7.84
CA SER A 211 -10.43 -12.47 -6.94
C SER A 211 -11.41 -11.35 -6.61
N LYS A 212 -12.25 -10.92 -7.58
CA LYS A 212 -13.30 -9.90 -7.34
C LYS A 212 -14.33 -10.37 -6.33
N LEU A 213 -14.74 -11.65 -6.37
CA LEU A 213 -15.66 -12.23 -5.39
C LEU A 213 -15.02 -12.30 -4.00
N VAL A 214 -13.78 -12.81 -3.89
CA VAL A 214 -13.04 -12.87 -2.62
C VAL A 214 -12.92 -11.48 -2.01
N ILE A 215 -12.47 -10.49 -2.77
CA ILE A 215 -12.34 -9.10 -2.30
C ILE A 215 -13.69 -8.57 -1.81
N THR A 216 -14.79 -8.81 -2.56
CA THR A 216 -16.11 -8.30 -2.14
C THR A 216 -16.59 -8.94 -0.85
N HIS A 217 -16.35 -10.24 -0.70
CA HIS A 217 -16.68 -10.97 0.53
C HIS A 217 -15.84 -10.46 1.72
N GLU A 218 -14.55 -10.31 1.51
CA GLU A 218 -13.64 -9.82 2.53
C GLU A 218 -13.94 -8.36 2.93
N MET A 219 -14.25 -7.48 1.97
CA MET A 219 -14.66 -6.11 2.27
C MET A 219 -15.96 -6.07 3.09
N ARG A 220 -16.93 -6.93 2.77
CA ARG A 220 -18.16 -7.03 3.57
C ARG A 220 -17.85 -7.50 5.00
N ARG A 221 -16.97 -8.51 5.13
CA ARG A 221 -16.50 -9.00 6.43
C ARG A 221 -15.79 -7.89 7.21
N ALA A 222 -14.88 -7.14 6.57
CA ALA A 222 -14.17 -6.02 7.18
C ALA A 222 -15.14 -4.93 7.67
N CYS A 223 -16.14 -4.56 6.87
CA CYS A 223 -17.18 -3.62 7.28
C CYS A 223 -17.96 -4.15 8.50
N LYS A 224 -18.34 -5.44 8.51
CA LYS A 224 -19.05 -6.06 9.64
C LYS A 224 -18.21 -6.02 10.93
N MET A 225 -16.91 -6.33 10.83
CA MET A 225 -15.97 -6.29 11.98
C MET A 225 -15.80 -4.87 12.56
N ASN A 226 -16.05 -3.86 11.73
CA ASN A 226 -15.90 -2.45 12.10
C ASN A 226 -17.26 -1.72 12.28
N ASP A 227 -18.37 -2.44 12.40
CA ASP A 227 -19.73 -1.93 12.61
C ASP A 227 -20.20 -0.95 11.51
N ILE A 228 -19.72 -1.16 10.26
CA ILE A 228 -20.06 -0.31 9.12
C ILE A 228 -21.16 -0.98 8.29
N PRO A 229 -22.35 -0.36 8.17
CA PRO A 229 -23.45 -0.92 7.41
C PRO A 229 -23.12 -0.95 5.91
N THR A 230 -23.07 -2.16 5.34
CA THR A 230 -22.87 -2.40 3.91
C THR A 230 -23.50 -3.71 3.48
N ASN A 231 -23.63 -3.90 2.17
CA ASN A 231 -24.06 -5.15 1.55
C ASN A 231 -23.34 -5.35 0.20
N TYR A 232 -23.56 -6.50 -0.44
CA TYR A 232 -22.91 -6.82 -1.71
C TYR A 232 -23.29 -5.85 -2.84
N LEU A 233 -24.52 -5.33 -2.86
CA LEU A 233 -24.95 -4.35 -3.86
C LEU A 233 -24.18 -3.04 -3.71
N LEU A 234 -24.11 -2.50 -2.48
CA LEU A 234 -23.36 -1.27 -2.19
C LEU A 234 -21.88 -1.42 -2.54
N LEU A 235 -21.26 -2.54 -2.15
CA LEU A 235 -19.87 -2.82 -2.50
C LEU A 235 -19.63 -2.98 -4.00
N SER A 236 -20.63 -3.42 -4.76
CA SER A 236 -20.54 -3.57 -6.22
C SER A 236 -20.52 -2.22 -6.95
N LEU A 237 -21.01 -1.13 -6.35
CA LEU A 237 -20.97 0.20 -6.93
C LEU A 237 -19.55 0.70 -7.24
N ARG A 238 -18.53 0.18 -6.52
CA ARG A 238 -17.13 0.49 -6.84
C ARG A 238 -16.73 0.10 -8.27
N PHE A 239 -17.37 -0.91 -8.87
CA PHE A 239 -17.06 -1.32 -10.24
C PHE A 239 -17.49 -0.25 -11.26
N ALA A 240 -18.64 0.41 -11.03
CA ALA A 240 -19.06 1.55 -11.84
C ALA A 240 -18.07 2.72 -11.73
N VAL A 241 -17.60 3.03 -10.51
CA VAL A 241 -16.58 4.08 -10.31
C VAL A 241 -15.29 3.73 -11.04
N LYS A 242 -14.83 2.47 -10.94
CA LYS A 242 -13.62 2.00 -11.62
C LYS A 242 -13.71 2.03 -13.15
N ALA A 243 -14.91 1.88 -13.73
CA ALA A 243 -15.10 1.96 -15.19
C ALA A 243 -14.74 3.35 -15.76
N PHE A 244 -14.89 4.41 -14.97
CA PHE A 244 -14.51 5.77 -15.36
C PHE A 244 -13.01 6.11 -15.15
N GLU A 245 -12.23 5.19 -14.59
CA GLU A 245 -10.78 5.36 -14.38
C GLU A 245 -9.93 4.95 -15.61
N PHE A 246 -10.55 4.36 -16.62
CA PHE A 246 -9.89 3.90 -17.87
C PHE A 246 -9.77 4.99 -18.95
N ARG A 247 -9.85 6.29 -18.57
CA ARG A 247 -9.69 7.43 -19.49
C ARG A 247 -8.42 8.20 -19.20
#